data_84aeeda41e77ec06d4f2fa927d0f3a8e
#
_entry.id   84aeeda41e77ec06d4f2fa927d0f3a8e
#
_cell.length_a   1.000
_cell.length_b   1.000
_cell.length_c   1.000
_cell.angle_alpha   90.00
_cell.angle_beta   90.00
_cell.angle_gamma   90.00
#
_symmetry.space_group_name_H-M   'P 1'
#
loop_
_entity.id
_entity.type
_entity.pdbx_description
1 polymer ?
#
loop_
_entity_poly.entity_id
_entity_poly.type
_entity_poly.pdbx_seq_one_letter_code
_entity_poly.pdbx_strand_id
1 'polypeptide(L)'
;MPDPQMWEYAYLTPSKVRGLKWNKAYGWFDCNKKDVWGEQPNSDNNLCWAASVSNIIYWWLEQNKEYVNRFGYDGPSRYNGSLDCEVFDFYKKNFSNTGNNVAAALNWFFTGKFLNGAKQEAGFFKEVLGENCSVCETCQSFRYRFTEIIKEALSGQKAIGCAHSFGRQTHAINIWGAEFDSQGEITYLYITDNNDTDLENNLDNGTPTKAGMIRKPIQIRDGIPFMESSVPGYFTIQILELNFMGLKKAEWKKYFQ
;
A
#
# COMPACT_ATOMS: atom_id res chain seq x y z
N MET A 1 9.25 18.70 2.39
CA MET A 1 10.07 17.48 2.54
C MET A 1 9.11 16.36 2.89
N PRO A 2 9.30 15.11 2.43
CA PRO A 2 8.50 14.00 2.91
C PRO A 2 8.61 13.94 4.43
N ASP A 3 7.53 13.50 5.08
CA ASP A 3 7.57 13.30 6.52
C ASP A 3 8.68 12.28 6.83
N PRO A 4 9.73 12.64 7.57
CA PRO A 4 10.83 11.72 7.87
C PRO A 4 10.37 10.50 8.67
N GLN A 5 9.23 10.55 9.32
CA GLN A 5 8.74 9.46 10.18
C GLN A 5 8.47 8.17 9.42
N MET A 6 8.07 8.22 8.15
CA MET A 6 7.89 7.01 7.35
C MET A 6 9.19 6.21 7.20
N TRP A 7 10.33 6.90 7.18
CA TRP A 7 11.66 6.28 7.08
C TRP A 7 12.17 5.83 8.44
N GLU A 8 11.75 6.50 9.49
CA GLU A 8 11.98 6.06 10.86
C GLU A 8 11.32 4.72 11.16
N TYR A 9 10.18 4.39 10.51
CA TYR A 9 9.53 3.09 10.65
C TYR A 9 10.41 1.90 10.21
N ALA A 10 11.37 2.10 9.35
CA ALA A 10 12.35 1.08 9.00
C ALA A 10 13.18 0.61 10.20
N TYR A 11 13.29 1.44 11.24
CA TYR A 11 14.15 1.23 12.42
C TYR A 11 13.42 1.39 13.75
N LEU A 12 12.09 1.47 13.73
CA LEU A 12 11.31 1.58 14.97
C LEU A 12 11.40 0.32 15.82
N THR A 13 11.51 0.52 17.12
CA THR A 13 11.32 -0.55 18.08
C THR A 13 9.83 -0.83 18.29
N PRO A 14 9.42 -2.07 18.65
CA PRO A 14 8.02 -2.44 18.86
C PRO A 14 7.26 -1.52 19.82
N SER A 15 7.92 -1.02 20.85
CA SER A 15 7.33 -0.12 21.84
C SER A 15 6.90 1.25 21.27
N LYS A 16 7.54 1.71 20.19
CA LYS A 16 7.22 2.99 19.54
C LYS A 16 6.01 2.92 18.62
N VAL A 17 5.69 1.72 18.10
CA VAL A 17 4.59 1.52 17.15
C VAL A 17 3.31 1.05 17.84
N ARG A 18 3.41 0.48 19.04
CA ARG A 18 2.28 -0.04 19.79
C ARG A 18 1.23 1.05 20.03
N GLY A 19 0.02 0.81 19.53
CA GLY A 19 -1.07 1.77 19.64
C GLY A 19 -1.01 2.97 18.68
N LEU A 20 -0.13 2.93 17.68
CA LEU A 20 -0.05 3.96 16.65
C LEU A 20 -1.35 3.97 15.84
N LYS A 21 -2.03 5.12 15.84
CA LYS A 21 -3.22 5.39 15.03
C LYS A 21 -2.81 6.20 13.81
N TRP A 22 -3.60 6.11 12.74
CA TRP A 22 -3.39 6.95 11.59
C TRP A 22 -3.34 8.44 11.98
N ASN A 23 -2.31 9.08 11.46
CA ASN A 23 -2.16 10.53 11.50
C ASN A 23 -1.45 10.92 10.21
N LYS A 24 -1.94 11.92 9.51
CA LYS A 24 -1.37 12.43 8.26
C LYS A 24 0.12 12.75 8.37
N ALA A 25 0.57 13.24 9.52
CA ALA A 25 1.98 13.52 9.79
C ALA A 25 2.88 12.28 9.80
N TYR A 26 2.33 11.07 9.94
CA TYR A 26 3.11 9.82 9.95
C TYR A 26 3.42 9.28 8.55
N GLY A 27 2.84 9.86 7.49
CA GLY A 27 3.17 9.53 6.12
C GLY A 27 2.69 8.16 5.64
N TRP A 28 1.71 7.53 6.29
CA TRP A 28 1.09 6.29 5.88
C TRP A 28 -0.43 6.43 5.79
N PHE A 29 -1.08 5.58 5.02
CA PHE A 29 -2.54 5.56 4.83
C PHE A 29 -3.09 4.15 4.95
N ASP A 30 -4.37 4.05 5.29
CA ASP A 30 -5.07 2.80 5.53
C ASP A 30 -6.53 2.91 5.05
N CYS A 31 -6.75 2.58 3.78
CA CYS A 31 -8.08 2.45 3.20
C CYS A 31 -8.57 1.02 3.37
N ASN A 32 -9.73 0.84 3.98
CA ASN A 32 -10.27 -0.47 4.27
C ASN A 32 -11.52 -0.78 3.47
N LYS A 33 -11.71 -2.05 3.18
CA LYS A 33 -12.93 -2.58 2.61
C LYS A 33 -14.05 -2.55 3.65
N LYS A 34 -15.28 -2.34 3.20
CA LYS A 34 -16.47 -2.32 4.08
C LYS A 34 -17.09 -3.70 4.25
N ASP A 35 -17.02 -4.54 3.22
CA ASP A 35 -17.61 -5.86 3.21
C ASP A 35 -16.56 -6.90 2.78
N VAL A 36 -15.77 -7.32 3.74
CA VAL A 36 -14.63 -8.23 3.54
C VAL A 36 -15.06 -9.66 3.22
N TRP A 37 -16.23 -10.09 3.72
CA TRP A 37 -16.69 -11.47 3.66
C TRP A 37 -17.98 -11.65 2.85
N GLY A 38 -18.54 -10.55 2.33
CA GLY A 38 -19.84 -10.57 1.66
C GLY A 38 -19.78 -11.10 0.24
N GLU A 39 -20.76 -11.90 -0.13
CA GLU A 39 -21.05 -12.31 -1.51
C GLU A 39 -22.10 -11.41 -2.19
N GLN A 40 -22.49 -10.32 -1.55
CA GLN A 40 -23.54 -9.42 -2.03
C GLN A 40 -23.07 -8.65 -3.28
N PRO A 41 -24.00 -8.24 -4.17
CA PRO A 41 -23.66 -7.53 -5.42
C PRO A 41 -22.85 -6.23 -5.22
N ASN A 42 -22.93 -5.61 -4.03
CA ASN A 42 -22.23 -4.39 -3.67
C ASN A 42 -21.01 -4.63 -2.76
N SER A 43 -20.62 -5.89 -2.58
CA SER A 43 -19.43 -6.26 -1.83
C SER A 43 -18.17 -5.68 -2.48
N ASP A 44 -17.18 -5.36 -1.69
CA ASP A 44 -15.85 -4.92 -2.12
C ASP A 44 -14.73 -5.92 -1.75
N ASN A 45 -15.10 -7.17 -1.43
CA ASN A 45 -14.20 -8.21 -0.94
C ASN A 45 -13.02 -8.52 -1.89
N ASN A 46 -13.19 -8.38 -3.22
CA ASN A 46 -12.14 -8.60 -4.22
C ASN A 46 -11.37 -7.33 -4.61
N LEU A 47 -11.63 -6.19 -3.97
CA LEU A 47 -11.00 -4.91 -4.26
C LEU A 47 -9.81 -4.58 -3.34
N CYS A 48 -9.16 -5.59 -2.76
CA CYS A 48 -7.96 -5.40 -1.95
C CYS A 48 -6.86 -4.65 -2.71
N TRP A 49 -6.68 -4.92 -4.00
CA TRP A 49 -5.76 -4.21 -4.86
C TRP A 49 -6.10 -2.71 -4.95
N ALA A 50 -7.37 -2.35 -5.06
CA ALA A 50 -7.83 -0.97 -5.16
C ALA A 50 -7.62 -0.21 -3.85
N ALA A 51 -7.87 -0.84 -2.69
CA ALA A 51 -7.58 -0.26 -1.39
C ALA A 51 -6.08 -0.03 -1.19
N SER A 52 -5.25 -1.03 -1.53
CA SER A 52 -3.77 -0.90 -1.48
C SER A 52 -3.26 0.23 -2.39
N VAL A 53 -3.78 0.32 -3.62
CA VAL A 53 -3.45 1.41 -4.57
C VAL A 53 -3.86 2.76 -4.00
N SER A 54 -5.05 2.87 -3.40
CA SER A 54 -5.54 4.11 -2.80
C SER A 54 -4.60 4.62 -1.71
N ASN A 55 -4.06 3.74 -0.89
CA ASN A 55 -3.07 4.08 0.14
C ASN A 55 -1.79 4.68 -0.48
N ILE A 56 -1.29 4.09 -1.57
CA ILE A 56 -0.11 4.60 -2.28
C ILE A 56 -0.40 5.96 -2.92
N ILE A 57 -1.59 6.15 -3.51
CA ILE A 57 -1.99 7.42 -4.12
C ILE A 57 -2.09 8.52 -3.05
N TYR A 58 -2.76 8.28 -1.93
CA TYR A 58 -2.84 9.27 -0.84
C TYR A 58 -1.46 9.66 -0.31
N TRP A 59 -0.60 8.65 -0.08
CA TRP A 59 0.78 8.91 0.30
C TRP A 59 1.49 9.78 -0.73
N TRP A 60 1.38 9.45 -2.02
CA TRP A 60 2.05 10.20 -3.08
C TRP A 60 1.53 11.63 -3.21
N LEU A 61 0.22 11.84 -3.11
CA LEU A 61 -0.41 13.16 -3.12
C LEU A 61 0.09 14.03 -1.96
N GLU A 62 0.16 13.48 -0.75
CA GLU A 62 0.63 14.21 0.42
C GLU A 62 2.12 14.53 0.35
N GLN A 63 2.95 13.56 -0.08
CA GLN A 63 4.40 13.76 -0.23
C GLN A 63 4.76 14.73 -1.37
N ASN A 64 3.86 14.93 -2.32
CA ASN A 64 4.00 15.86 -3.43
C ASN A 64 3.09 17.08 -3.34
N LYS A 65 2.53 17.37 -2.19
CA LYS A 65 1.46 18.34 -1.98
C LYS A 65 1.71 19.72 -2.63
N GLU A 66 2.93 20.24 -2.52
CA GLU A 66 3.28 21.52 -3.13
C GLU A 66 3.18 21.49 -4.67
N TYR A 67 3.67 20.40 -5.28
CA TYR A 67 3.58 20.21 -6.74
C TYR A 67 2.14 19.93 -7.17
N VAL A 68 1.42 19.09 -6.44
CA VAL A 68 0.02 18.73 -6.68
C VAL A 68 -0.87 19.96 -6.64
N ASN A 69 -0.69 20.84 -5.64
CA ASN A 69 -1.41 22.10 -5.53
C ASN A 69 -1.06 23.06 -6.69
N ARG A 70 0.23 23.19 -7.04
CA ARG A 70 0.68 24.03 -8.15
C ARG A 70 0.17 23.52 -9.51
N PHE A 71 0.03 22.20 -9.66
CA PHE A 71 -0.50 21.54 -10.86
C PHE A 71 -2.02 21.79 -11.02
N GLY A 72 -2.73 22.07 -9.92
CA GLY A 72 -4.19 22.26 -9.93
C GLY A 72 -4.95 20.95 -9.99
N TYR A 73 -4.45 19.90 -9.34
CA TYR A 73 -5.13 18.61 -9.29
C TYR A 73 -6.52 18.71 -8.70
N ASP A 74 -7.53 18.24 -9.42
CA ASP A 74 -8.97 18.26 -9.09
C ASP A 74 -9.59 16.86 -8.96
N GLY A 75 -8.78 15.81 -9.01
CA GLY A 75 -9.22 14.42 -8.86
C GLY A 75 -9.53 14.01 -7.41
N PRO A 76 -9.87 12.74 -7.18
CA PRO A 76 -10.21 12.22 -5.86
C PRO A 76 -9.03 12.33 -4.88
N SER A 77 -9.23 13.01 -3.75
CA SER A 77 -8.15 13.31 -2.79
C SER A 77 -8.58 13.32 -1.33
N ARG A 78 -9.88 13.30 -1.02
CA ARG A 78 -10.38 13.36 0.34
C ARG A 78 -10.16 12.03 1.06
N TYR A 79 -9.55 12.12 2.26
CA TYR A 79 -9.36 11.02 3.19
C TYR A 79 -9.84 11.44 4.58
N ASN A 80 -10.90 10.82 5.08
CA ASN A 80 -11.49 11.11 6.40
C ASN A 80 -11.39 9.91 7.36
N GLY A 81 -10.54 8.95 7.05
CA GLY A 81 -10.35 7.71 7.80
C GLY A 81 -10.46 6.48 6.91
N SER A 82 -10.22 5.31 7.50
CA SER A 82 -10.05 4.06 6.75
C SER A 82 -11.28 3.64 5.93
N LEU A 83 -12.48 4.01 6.35
CA LEU A 83 -13.73 3.67 5.67
C LEU A 83 -14.35 4.83 4.85
N ASP A 84 -13.69 6.00 4.80
CA ASP A 84 -14.11 7.18 4.01
C ASP A 84 -12.95 7.68 3.14
N CYS A 85 -12.66 6.93 2.09
CA CYS A 85 -11.54 7.10 1.18
C CYS A 85 -12.05 7.38 -0.24
N GLU A 86 -12.04 8.64 -0.68
CA GLU A 86 -12.57 9.05 -2.00
C GLU A 86 -11.82 8.37 -3.17
N VAL A 87 -10.51 8.15 -3.05
CA VAL A 87 -9.74 7.41 -4.07
C VAL A 87 -10.22 5.96 -4.17
N PHE A 88 -10.49 5.30 -3.05
CA PHE A 88 -11.03 3.93 -3.06
C PHE A 88 -12.45 3.90 -3.63
N ASP A 89 -13.30 4.88 -3.30
CA ASP A 89 -14.64 5.03 -3.88
C ASP A 89 -14.58 5.28 -5.39
N PHE A 90 -13.58 6.02 -5.86
CA PHE A 90 -13.34 6.21 -7.30
C PHE A 90 -13.03 4.88 -8.00
N TYR A 91 -12.20 4.01 -7.40
CA TYR A 91 -11.96 2.66 -7.93
C TYR A 91 -13.24 1.81 -7.91
N LYS A 92 -13.99 1.80 -6.81
CA LYS A 92 -15.26 1.05 -6.71
C LYS A 92 -16.29 1.49 -7.78
N LYS A 93 -16.33 2.76 -8.11
CA LYS A 93 -17.21 3.28 -9.18
C LYS A 93 -16.78 2.80 -10.57
N ASN A 94 -15.48 2.68 -10.79
CA ASN A 94 -14.91 2.40 -12.10
C ASN A 94 -14.65 0.94 -12.42
N PHE A 95 -14.62 0.07 -11.41
CA PHE A 95 -14.36 -1.35 -11.58
C PHE A 95 -15.45 -2.20 -10.95
N SER A 96 -15.62 -3.41 -11.50
CA SER A 96 -16.42 -4.45 -10.85
C SER A 96 -15.63 -5.04 -9.67
N ASN A 97 -16.33 -5.71 -8.75
CA ASN A 97 -15.72 -6.39 -7.61
C ASN A 97 -14.94 -7.64 -8.05
N THR A 98 -13.81 -7.45 -8.70
CA THR A 98 -12.92 -8.50 -9.22
C THR A 98 -11.46 -8.18 -8.92
N GLY A 99 -10.61 -9.20 -8.86
CA GLY A 99 -9.18 -9.01 -8.67
C GLY A 99 -8.52 -8.24 -9.83
N ASN A 100 -7.50 -7.45 -9.52
CA ASN A 100 -6.66 -6.75 -10.49
C ASN A 100 -5.23 -6.56 -9.93
N ASN A 101 -4.34 -5.96 -10.72
CA ASN A 101 -2.94 -5.77 -10.38
C ASN A 101 -2.68 -4.34 -9.85
N VAL A 102 -1.93 -4.24 -8.75
CA VAL A 102 -1.60 -2.96 -8.08
C VAL A 102 -0.82 -2.03 -9.01
N ALA A 103 0.23 -2.52 -9.69
CA ALA A 103 1.03 -1.69 -10.60
C ALA A 103 0.22 -1.18 -11.79
N ALA A 104 -0.63 -2.05 -12.39
CA ALA A 104 -1.49 -1.65 -13.50
C ALA A 104 -2.51 -0.59 -13.08
N ALA A 105 -3.06 -0.72 -11.87
CA ALA A 105 -4.01 0.25 -11.33
C ALA A 105 -3.37 1.61 -11.02
N LEU A 106 -2.13 1.63 -10.49
CA LEU A 106 -1.37 2.86 -10.34
C LEU A 106 -1.11 3.52 -11.71
N ASN A 107 -0.66 2.75 -12.70
CA ASN A 107 -0.41 3.27 -14.04
C ASN A 107 -1.68 3.88 -14.67
N TRP A 108 -2.83 3.21 -14.52
CA TRP A 108 -4.11 3.74 -15.00
C TRP A 108 -4.46 5.07 -14.32
N PHE A 109 -4.37 5.15 -13.01
CA PHE A 109 -4.70 6.37 -12.27
C PHE A 109 -3.78 7.54 -12.65
N PHE A 110 -2.48 7.31 -12.67
CA PHE A 110 -1.49 8.37 -12.87
C PHE A 110 -1.33 8.79 -14.33
N THR A 111 -1.29 7.83 -15.27
CA THR A 111 -0.87 8.07 -16.66
C THR A 111 -1.91 7.72 -17.72
N GLY A 112 -3.07 7.18 -17.31
CA GLY A 112 -4.10 6.75 -18.24
C GLY A 112 -3.79 5.44 -18.96
N LYS A 113 -2.72 4.72 -18.56
CA LYS A 113 -2.38 3.44 -19.19
C LYS A 113 -3.54 2.48 -19.04
N PHE A 114 -3.91 1.83 -20.16
CA PHE A 114 -5.08 0.94 -20.21
C PHE A 114 -5.08 -0.09 -19.08
N LEU A 115 -6.21 -0.21 -18.41
CA LEU A 115 -6.49 -1.21 -17.40
C LEU A 115 -7.80 -1.93 -17.73
N ASN A 116 -7.75 -3.24 -17.86
CA ASN A 116 -8.93 -4.03 -18.19
C ASN A 116 -10.01 -3.89 -17.10
N GLY A 117 -11.25 -3.75 -17.52
CA GLY A 117 -12.39 -3.58 -16.64
C GLY A 117 -12.66 -2.14 -16.19
N ALA A 118 -11.83 -1.17 -16.57
CA ALA A 118 -12.09 0.24 -16.30
C ALA A 118 -13.29 0.74 -17.13
N LYS A 119 -14.25 1.40 -16.46
CA LYS A 119 -15.44 1.97 -17.11
C LYS A 119 -15.19 3.34 -17.75
N GLN A 120 -14.12 4.00 -17.37
CA GLN A 120 -13.70 5.30 -17.92
C GLN A 120 -12.17 5.39 -17.93
N GLU A 121 -11.66 6.39 -18.62
CA GLU A 121 -10.24 6.74 -18.59
C GLU A 121 -9.89 7.48 -17.28
N ALA A 122 -8.60 7.36 -16.88
CA ALA A 122 -8.00 8.15 -15.81
C ALA A 122 -6.77 8.89 -16.37
N GLY A 123 -5.67 8.95 -15.65
CA GLY A 123 -4.46 9.63 -16.11
C GLY A 123 -4.34 11.04 -15.55
N PHE A 124 -4.67 11.20 -14.29
CA PHE A 124 -4.68 12.50 -13.61
C PHE A 124 -3.34 13.26 -13.65
N PHE A 125 -2.25 12.57 -13.90
CA PHE A 125 -0.89 13.14 -13.94
C PHE A 125 -0.15 12.79 -15.23
N LYS A 126 -0.87 12.45 -16.31
CA LYS A 126 -0.26 12.05 -17.59
C LYS A 126 0.61 13.13 -18.21
N GLU A 127 0.31 14.40 -17.99
CA GLU A 127 1.12 15.54 -18.47
C GLU A 127 2.49 15.62 -17.76
N VAL A 128 2.55 15.21 -16.50
CA VAL A 128 3.77 15.23 -15.68
C VAL A 128 4.57 13.95 -15.86
N LEU A 129 3.91 12.81 -15.85
CA LEU A 129 4.54 11.48 -15.76
C LEU A 129 4.64 10.75 -17.11
N GLY A 130 4.05 11.34 -18.15
CA GLY A 130 3.95 10.75 -19.49
C GLY A 130 2.70 9.90 -19.67
N GLU A 131 1.98 10.14 -20.76
CA GLU A 131 0.77 9.39 -21.09
C GLU A 131 1.11 7.92 -21.35
N ASN A 132 0.30 6.99 -20.82
CA ASN A 132 0.47 5.53 -20.93
C ASN A 132 1.80 4.97 -20.39
N CYS A 133 2.56 5.77 -19.63
CA CYS A 133 3.81 5.34 -19.02
C CYS A 133 3.60 4.42 -17.80
N SER A 134 4.59 3.60 -17.50
CA SER A 134 4.63 2.84 -16.24
C SER A 134 5.30 3.69 -15.16
N VAL A 135 4.60 3.94 -14.07
CA VAL A 135 5.09 4.72 -12.92
C VAL A 135 5.54 3.85 -11.75
N CYS A 136 5.13 2.58 -11.77
CA CYS A 136 5.37 1.60 -10.71
C CYS A 136 6.39 0.54 -11.17
N GLU A 137 7.35 0.24 -10.32
CA GLU A 137 8.27 -0.88 -10.47
C GLU A 137 7.68 -2.11 -9.78
N THR A 138 7.87 -3.32 -10.35
CA THR A 138 7.35 -4.58 -9.79
C THR A 138 8.46 -5.58 -9.59
N CYS A 139 8.47 -6.29 -8.46
CA CYS A 139 9.37 -7.38 -8.14
C CYS A 139 8.58 -8.61 -7.71
N GLN A 140 8.78 -9.74 -8.41
CA GLN A 140 8.13 -11.04 -8.13
C GLN A 140 9.13 -12.13 -7.76
N SER A 141 10.43 -11.87 -7.86
CA SER A 141 11.48 -12.84 -7.55
C SER A 141 12.49 -12.21 -6.61
N PHE A 142 12.51 -12.66 -5.38
CA PHE A 142 13.36 -12.07 -4.34
C PHE A 142 14.77 -12.68 -4.28
N ARG A 143 14.95 -13.98 -4.63
CA ARG A 143 16.23 -14.68 -4.74
C ARG A 143 17.23 -14.36 -3.61
N TYR A 144 16.81 -14.55 -2.36
CA TYR A 144 17.61 -14.22 -1.16
C TYR A 144 17.88 -12.72 -0.94
N ARG A 145 17.28 -11.82 -1.73
CA ARG A 145 17.48 -10.37 -1.65
C ARG A 145 16.30 -9.60 -1.05
N PHE A 146 15.38 -10.28 -0.40
CA PHE A 146 14.17 -9.61 0.12
C PHE A 146 14.52 -8.49 1.12
N THR A 147 15.44 -8.75 2.04
CA THR A 147 15.94 -7.76 3.01
C THR A 147 16.47 -6.50 2.32
N GLU A 148 17.36 -6.68 1.33
CA GLU A 148 17.96 -5.57 0.57
C GLU A 148 16.90 -4.80 -0.23
N ILE A 149 15.98 -5.50 -0.88
CA ILE A 149 14.91 -4.88 -1.66
C ILE A 149 14.04 -3.97 -0.77
N ILE A 150 13.66 -4.43 0.42
CA ILE A 150 12.91 -3.60 1.38
C ILE A 150 13.75 -2.41 1.86
N LYS A 151 15.03 -2.61 2.20
CA LYS A 151 15.94 -1.51 2.59
C LYS A 151 16.07 -0.46 1.49
N GLU A 152 16.32 -0.91 0.25
CA GLU A 152 16.45 -0.02 -0.92
C GLU A 152 15.16 0.76 -1.19
N ALA A 153 14.00 0.12 -1.07
CA ALA A 153 12.72 0.77 -1.25
C ALA A 153 12.44 1.82 -0.18
N LEU A 154 12.63 1.49 1.09
CA LEU A 154 12.41 2.41 2.21
C LEU A 154 13.40 3.58 2.18
N SER A 155 14.70 3.34 2.02
CA SER A 155 15.70 4.41 1.92
C SER A 155 15.57 5.23 0.63
N GLY A 156 15.07 4.62 -0.44
CA GLY A 156 14.76 5.29 -1.71
C GLY A 156 13.44 6.08 -1.70
N GLN A 157 12.78 6.19 -0.55
CA GLN A 157 11.51 6.92 -0.39
C GLN A 157 10.43 6.41 -1.37
N LYS A 158 10.18 5.09 -1.37
CA LYS A 158 9.14 4.46 -2.18
C LYS A 158 8.02 3.93 -1.28
N ALA A 159 6.77 4.17 -1.66
CA ALA A 159 5.63 3.44 -1.10
C ALA A 159 5.60 2.03 -1.68
N ILE A 160 5.20 1.05 -0.86
CA ILE A 160 5.27 -0.37 -1.21
C ILE A 160 3.88 -0.99 -1.13
N GLY A 161 3.36 -1.43 -2.30
CA GLY A 161 2.26 -2.38 -2.37
C GLY A 161 2.81 -3.81 -2.30
N CYS A 162 2.10 -4.69 -1.62
CA CYS A 162 2.52 -6.07 -1.42
C CYS A 162 1.35 -7.02 -1.73
N ALA A 163 1.56 -7.95 -2.65
CA ALA A 163 0.66 -9.07 -2.84
C ALA A 163 1.22 -10.31 -2.12
N HIS A 164 0.38 -10.98 -1.35
CA HIS A 164 0.74 -12.19 -0.63
C HIS A 164 -0.30 -13.30 -0.82
N SER A 165 0.05 -14.53 -0.44
CA SER A 165 -0.86 -15.68 -0.46
C SER A 165 -1.97 -15.52 0.59
N PHE A 166 -3.20 -15.83 0.20
CA PHE A 166 -4.37 -15.85 1.08
C PHE A 166 -5.22 -17.08 0.74
N GLY A 167 -4.96 -18.19 1.41
CA GLY A 167 -5.53 -19.49 1.05
C GLY A 167 -5.14 -19.88 -0.40
N ARG A 168 -6.13 -20.00 -1.28
CA ARG A 168 -5.92 -20.26 -2.72
C ARG A 168 -5.93 -19.00 -3.58
N GLN A 169 -6.04 -17.83 -2.97
CA GLN A 169 -6.11 -16.53 -3.62
C GLN A 169 -4.89 -15.68 -3.26
N THR A 170 -4.84 -14.49 -3.77
CA THR A 170 -3.88 -13.45 -3.37
C THR A 170 -4.61 -12.30 -2.69
N HIS A 171 -3.93 -11.68 -1.75
CA HIS A 171 -4.40 -10.47 -1.08
C HIS A 171 -3.37 -9.35 -1.23
N ALA A 172 -3.83 -8.12 -1.43
CA ALA A 172 -2.98 -6.95 -1.57
C ALA A 172 -3.07 -6.07 -0.33
N ILE A 173 -1.90 -5.72 0.22
CA ILE A 173 -1.70 -4.87 1.40
C ILE A 173 -0.62 -3.82 1.11
N ASN A 174 -0.30 -2.96 2.11
CA ASN A 174 0.82 -2.03 2.01
C ASN A 174 1.87 -2.30 3.09
N ILE A 175 3.14 -2.13 2.72
CA ILE A 175 4.28 -2.13 3.64
C ILE A 175 4.76 -0.69 3.80
N TRP A 176 4.84 -0.24 5.05
CA TRP A 176 5.22 1.13 5.41
C TRP A 176 6.56 1.23 6.14
N GLY A 177 7.08 0.12 6.61
CA GLY A 177 8.35 0.07 7.31
C GLY A 177 8.77 -1.35 7.63
N ALA A 178 9.96 -1.50 8.24
CA ALA A 178 10.53 -2.78 8.64
C ALA A 178 11.44 -2.62 9.86
N GLU A 179 11.69 -3.73 10.55
CA GLU A 179 12.75 -3.84 11.55
C GLU A 179 13.84 -4.81 11.06
N PHE A 180 15.06 -4.53 11.48
CA PHE A 180 16.22 -5.33 11.14
C PHE A 180 16.96 -5.70 12.43
N ASP A 181 17.56 -6.87 12.45
CA ASP A 181 18.41 -7.31 13.55
C ASP A 181 19.83 -6.68 13.48
N SER A 182 20.70 -7.09 14.39
CA SER A 182 22.08 -6.60 14.47
C SER A 182 22.95 -7.00 13.27
N GLN A 183 22.56 -8.04 12.51
CA GLN A 183 23.20 -8.46 11.28
C GLN A 183 22.63 -7.73 10.06
N GLY A 184 21.56 -6.97 10.28
CA GLY A 184 20.85 -6.23 9.24
C GLY A 184 19.84 -7.07 8.48
N GLU A 185 19.47 -8.26 8.97
CA GLU A 185 18.41 -9.08 8.40
C GLU A 185 17.02 -8.61 8.86
N ILE A 186 16.04 -8.67 7.97
CA ILE A 186 14.68 -8.25 8.27
C ILE A 186 14.01 -9.20 9.25
N THR A 187 13.36 -8.64 10.27
CA THR A 187 12.67 -9.40 11.32
C THR A 187 11.17 -9.12 11.39
N TYR A 188 10.75 -7.89 11.06
CA TYR A 188 9.37 -7.46 11.07
C TYR A 188 9.06 -6.51 9.92
N LEU A 189 7.80 -6.53 9.49
CA LEU A 189 7.21 -5.54 8.60
C LEU A 189 6.13 -4.74 9.35
N TYR A 190 6.01 -3.47 9.02
CA TYR A 190 4.89 -2.62 9.39
C TYR A 190 3.96 -2.51 8.20
N ILE A 191 2.75 -3.00 8.33
CA ILE A 191 1.78 -3.11 7.24
C ILE A 191 0.45 -2.43 7.59
N THR A 192 -0.32 -2.05 6.58
CA THR A 192 -1.76 -1.83 6.69
C THR A 192 -2.48 -2.90 5.88
N ASP A 193 -3.50 -3.52 6.47
CA ASP A 193 -4.30 -4.56 5.85
C ASP A 193 -5.74 -4.06 5.68
N ASN A 194 -6.17 -3.95 4.43
CA ASN A 194 -7.49 -3.43 4.08
C ASN A 194 -8.67 -4.38 4.41
N ASN A 195 -8.38 -5.53 5.01
CA ASN A 195 -9.37 -6.41 5.64
C ASN A 195 -9.62 -6.05 7.11
N ASP A 196 -8.79 -5.21 7.70
CA ASP A 196 -9.01 -4.74 9.05
C ASP A 196 -10.18 -3.76 9.05
N THR A 197 -11.23 -4.13 9.75
CA THR A 197 -12.41 -3.28 9.87
C THR A 197 -12.37 -2.55 11.20
N ASP A 198 -12.74 -1.26 11.22
CA ASP A 198 -12.96 -0.48 12.44
C ASP A 198 -14.18 -0.96 13.24
N LEU A 199 -14.68 -2.13 12.96
CA LEU A 199 -15.77 -2.71 13.72
C LEU A 199 -15.27 -2.96 15.14
N GLU A 200 -15.97 -2.40 16.11
CA GLU A 200 -15.68 -2.49 17.56
C GLU A 200 -15.52 -3.93 18.09
N ASN A 201 -15.90 -4.91 17.27
CA ASN A 201 -15.90 -6.33 17.58
C ASN A 201 -14.83 -7.14 16.86
N ASN A 202 -13.94 -6.54 16.14
CA ASN A 202 -12.85 -7.27 15.50
C ASN A 202 -11.73 -7.49 16.53
N LEU A 203 -11.68 -8.69 17.09
CA LEU A 203 -10.72 -9.08 18.12
C LEU A 203 -9.68 -10.00 17.52
N ASP A 204 -8.44 -9.54 17.42
CA ASP A 204 -7.29 -10.43 17.27
C ASP A 204 -6.75 -10.74 18.69
N ASN A 205 -6.87 -12.00 19.13
CA ASN A 205 -6.44 -12.46 20.47
C ASN A 205 -7.00 -11.62 21.64
N GLY A 206 -8.26 -11.17 21.54
CA GLY A 206 -8.90 -10.37 22.59
C GLY A 206 -8.52 -8.91 22.60
N THR A 207 -7.72 -8.44 21.64
CA THR A 207 -7.39 -7.03 21.45
C THR A 207 -8.18 -6.50 20.24
N PRO A 208 -8.87 -5.35 20.34
CA PRO A 208 -9.51 -4.75 19.18
C PRO A 208 -8.48 -4.51 18.07
N THR A 209 -8.59 -5.22 16.95
CA THR A 209 -7.88 -4.88 15.73
C THR A 209 -8.60 -3.71 15.11
N LYS A 210 -8.13 -2.53 15.43
CA LYS A 210 -8.56 -1.31 14.73
C LYS A 210 -7.77 -1.22 13.45
N ALA A 211 -8.41 -0.72 12.41
CA ALA A 211 -7.73 -0.20 11.24
C ALA A 211 -6.49 0.60 11.70
N GLY A 212 -5.37 0.33 11.09
CA GLY A 212 -4.13 0.97 11.45
C GLY A 212 -2.90 0.14 11.09
N MET A 213 -1.77 0.58 11.58
CA MET A 213 -0.50 -0.08 11.31
C MET A 213 -0.32 -1.31 12.21
N ILE A 214 -0.03 -2.44 11.57
CA ILE A 214 0.22 -3.73 12.20
C ILE A 214 1.69 -4.07 12.08
N ARG A 215 2.29 -4.56 13.15
CA ARG A 215 3.64 -5.13 13.16
C ARG A 215 3.56 -6.64 12.93
N LYS A 216 4.09 -7.13 11.79
CA LYS A 216 4.07 -8.54 11.41
C LYS A 216 5.47 -9.13 11.41
N PRO A 217 5.73 -10.19 12.19
CA PRO A 217 6.96 -10.96 12.09
C PRO A 217 7.13 -11.55 10.69
N ILE A 218 8.38 -11.60 10.19
CA ILE A 218 8.72 -12.19 8.91
C ILE A 218 9.84 -13.21 9.07
N GLN A 219 9.81 -14.23 8.23
CA GLN A 219 10.85 -15.25 8.13
C GLN A 219 11.18 -15.50 6.66
N ILE A 220 12.47 -15.59 6.36
CA ILE A 220 12.95 -15.97 5.02
C ILE A 220 13.36 -17.44 5.05
N ARG A 221 12.75 -18.26 4.19
CA ARG A 221 13.05 -19.69 4.03
C ARG A 221 13.43 -19.94 2.58
N ASP A 222 14.61 -20.43 2.35
CA ASP A 222 15.15 -20.71 0.98
C ASP A 222 15.00 -19.50 0.04
N GLY A 223 15.20 -18.27 0.57
CA GLY A 223 15.07 -17.03 -0.18
C GLY A 223 13.62 -16.56 -0.41
N ILE A 224 12.63 -17.24 0.17
CA ILE A 224 11.22 -16.91 0.07
C ILE A 224 10.76 -16.25 1.37
N PRO A 225 10.18 -15.03 1.33
CA PRO A 225 9.68 -14.35 2.50
C PRO A 225 8.28 -14.82 2.90
N PHE A 226 8.09 -15.11 4.18
CA PHE A 226 6.81 -15.50 4.78
C PHE A 226 6.50 -14.59 5.97
N MET A 227 5.31 -14.01 6.01
CA MET A 227 4.77 -13.34 7.19
C MET A 227 4.07 -14.35 8.11
N GLU A 228 4.05 -14.03 9.40
CA GLU A 228 3.29 -14.76 10.38
C GLU A 228 1.78 -14.64 10.10
N SER A 229 1.07 -15.78 10.19
CA SER A 229 -0.39 -15.84 10.08
C SER A 229 -1.08 -15.28 11.34
N SER A 230 -2.38 -15.45 11.45
CA SER A 230 -3.13 -15.16 12.69
C SER A 230 -2.76 -16.11 13.85
N VAL A 231 -2.09 -17.23 13.56
CA VAL A 231 -1.61 -18.18 14.59
C VAL A 231 -0.14 -17.86 14.88
N PRO A 232 0.21 -17.42 16.10
CA PRO A 232 1.59 -17.10 16.47
C PRO A 232 2.56 -18.26 16.21
N GLY A 233 3.72 -17.94 15.65
CA GLY A 233 4.77 -18.91 15.28
C GLY A 233 4.53 -19.63 13.95
N TYR A 234 3.39 -19.43 13.28
CA TYR A 234 3.09 -20.05 11.98
C TYR A 234 3.31 -19.05 10.83
N PHE A 235 4.43 -19.16 10.15
CA PHE A 235 4.79 -18.35 8.98
C PHE A 235 4.31 -19.02 7.69
N THR A 236 3.07 -18.74 7.31
CA THR A 236 2.41 -19.38 6.15
C THR A 236 1.96 -18.40 5.07
N ILE A 237 2.02 -17.10 5.35
CA ILE A 237 1.62 -16.05 4.41
C ILE A 237 2.82 -15.69 3.54
N GLN A 238 2.93 -16.33 2.36
CA GLN A 238 4.03 -16.07 1.43
C GLN A 238 3.85 -14.71 0.75
N ILE A 239 4.89 -13.87 0.75
CA ILE A 239 4.94 -12.67 -0.09
C ILE A 239 5.27 -13.08 -1.53
N LEU A 240 4.44 -12.64 -2.47
CA LEU A 240 4.47 -13.05 -3.87
C LEU A 240 5.00 -11.94 -4.79
N GLU A 241 4.61 -10.69 -4.52
CA GLU A 241 4.93 -9.54 -5.35
C GLU A 241 5.06 -8.28 -4.50
N LEU A 242 6.00 -7.43 -4.87
CA LEU A 242 6.14 -6.06 -4.35
C LEU A 242 6.01 -5.06 -5.51
N ASN A 243 5.32 -3.96 -5.25
CA ASN A 243 5.09 -2.86 -6.18
C ASN A 243 5.59 -1.57 -5.54
N PHE A 244 6.45 -0.83 -6.24
CA PHE A 244 7.13 0.34 -5.69
C PHE A 244 6.75 1.62 -6.43
N MET A 245 6.25 2.60 -5.71
CA MET A 245 5.97 3.94 -6.23
C MET A 245 6.90 4.97 -5.58
N GLY A 246 7.79 5.54 -6.37
CA GLY A 246 8.68 6.63 -5.94
C GLY A 246 8.01 8.00 -6.02
N LEU A 247 8.67 9.02 -5.45
CA LEU A 247 8.14 10.40 -5.36
C LEU A 247 8.03 11.13 -6.71
N LYS A 248 8.77 10.69 -7.74
CA LYS A 248 8.75 11.33 -9.07
C LYS A 248 9.12 12.83 -9.06
N LYS A 249 10.05 13.21 -8.17
CA LYS A 249 10.46 14.63 -8.04
C LYS A 249 11.18 15.18 -9.27
N ALA A 250 11.87 14.34 -10.06
CA ALA A 250 12.54 14.73 -11.28
C ALA A 250 11.53 15.12 -12.37
N GLU A 251 10.45 14.34 -12.50
CA GLU A 251 9.35 14.57 -13.44
C GLU A 251 8.63 15.88 -13.12
N TRP A 252 8.34 16.14 -11.85
CA TRP A 252 7.75 17.40 -11.40
C TRP A 252 8.64 18.60 -11.74
N LYS A 253 9.94 18.52 -11.44
CA LYS A 253 10.89 19.59 -11.75
C LYS A 253 10.93 19.89 -13.25
N LYS A 254 10.94 18.85 -14.09
CA LYS A 254 10.94 18.98 -15.54
C LYS A 254 9.64 19.63 -16.05
N TYR A 255 8.50 19.28 -15.47
CA TYR A 255 7.19 19.82 -15.87
C TYR A 255 7.05 21.31 -15.58
N PHE A 256 7.65 21.80 -14.48
CA PHE A 256 7.53 23.18 -14.04
C PHE A 256 8.71 24.10 -14.48
N GLN A 257 9.66 23.59 -15.26
CA GLN A 257 10.71 24.39 -15.89
C GLN A 257 10.22 25.08 -17.16
#